data_41806d4319006e1e8db4f6a4216f9d4b
#
_entry.id   41806d4319006e1e8db4f6a4216f9d4b
#
_cell.length_a   1.000
_cell.length_b   1.000
_cell.length_c   1.000
_cell.angle_alpha   90.00
_cell.angle_beta   90.00
_cell.angle_gamma   90.00
#
_symmetry.space_group_name_H-M   'P 1'
#
loop_
_entity.id
_entity.type
_entity.pdbx_description
1 polymer ?
#
loop_
_entity_poly.entity_id
_entity_poly.type
_entity_poly.pdbx_seq_one_letter_code
_entity_poly.pdbx_strand_id
1 'polypeptide(L)'
;MPELPEVETTTKGLRGTIVGLTIKDVWTDLATKDKRQREAIANPKYFPVFKKEVLDKKVLSVERRAKNILINISGNKTILVHMKMTGHLMYGDYKKDPINRFIHFTISFNNEDKLYFSDARKFGKITLLDTKTAHDTKHLNNIGPEPLEKKFKLKSFLQRFNRCKSKKIKTTLMDQSVIAGIGNIYSDEILWRASVNPERKVSGLKEKELKLIFAATKETLKKGIEFGGDSMSDYRNIHGLPGKFQLHHEAYRRTGEKCRKKGCKGIIKRKVINGRSAHFCSVHQI
;
A
#
# COMPACT_ATOMS: atom_id res chain seq x y z
N MET A 1 1.62 6.13 -5.12
CA MET A 1 0.60 5.52 -4.21
C MET A 1 1.31 4.48 -3.38
N PRO A 2 1.28 4.58 -2.07
CA PRO A 2 1.84 3.55 -1.20
C PRO A 2 1.29 2.16 -1.52
N GLU A 3 2.18 1.20 -1.75
CA GLU A 3 1.89 -0.21 -1.98
C GLU A 3 2.21 -1.01 -0.71
N LEU A 4 2.23 -2.33 -0.75
CA LEU A 4 2.43 -3.16 0.43
C LEU A 4 3.70 -2.79 1.23
N PRO A 5 4.88 -2.58 0.61
CA PRO A 5 6.09 -2.26 1.37
C PRO A 5 6.01 -0.93 2.13
N GLU A 6 5.47 0.12 1.51
CA GLU A 6 5.30 1.42 2.17
C GLU A 6 4.32 1.33 3.33
N VAL A 7 3.21 0.61 3.13
CA VAL A 7 2.19 0.41 4.17
C VAL A 7 2.75 -0.44 5.32
N GLU A 8 3.53 -1.48 5.03
CA GLU A 8 4.17 -2.31 6.07
C GLU A 8 5.22 -1.52 6.88
N THR A 9 6.04 -0.72 6.20
CA THR A 9 7.03 0.15 6.85
C THR A 9 6.35 1.13 7.81
N THR A 10 5.27 1.80 7.35
CA THR A 10 4.46 2.68 8.20
C THR A 10 3.84 1.91 9.37
N THR A 11 3.22 0.75 9.10
CA THR A 11 2.59 -0.08 10.13
C THR A 11 3.59 -0.54 11.19
N LYS A 12 4.78 -0.97 10.77
CA LYS A 12 5.87 -1.39 11.68
C LYS A 12 6.30 -0.23 12.58
N GLY A 13 6.46 0.96 12.02
CA GLY A 13 6.78 2.14 12.79
C GLY A 13 5.69 2.47 13.82
N LEU A 14 4.42 2.47 13.40
CA LEU A 14 3.29 2.73 14.31
C LEU A 14 3.20 1.70 15.45
N ARG A 15 3.51 0.42 15.21
CA ARG A 15 3.56 -0.59 16.28
C ARG A 15 4.53 -0.20 17.39
N GLY A 16 5.67 0.38 17.03
CA GLY A 16 6.70 0.79 18.00
C GLY A 16 6.43 2.13 18.68
N THR A 17 5.45 2.91 18.23
CA THR A 17 5.23 4.27 18.73
C THR A 17 3.89 4.49 19.42
N ILE A 18 2.76 4.03 18.82
CA ILE A 18 1.45 4.40 19.33
C ILE A 18 0.74 3.31 20.13
N VAL A 19 1.21 2.05 20.09
CA VAL A 19 0.58 0.96 20.86
C VAL A 19 0.73 1.23 22.36
N GLY A 20 -0.38 1.11 23.09
CA GLY A 20 -0.46 1.41 24.53
C GLY A 20 -0.86 2.86 24.84
N LEU A 21 -0.78 3.79 23.89
CA LEU A 21 -1.21 5.17 24.06
C LEU A 21 -2.74 5.30 24.03
N THR A 22 -3.25 6.35 24.70
CA THR A 22 -4.68 6.69 24.73
C THR A 22 -4.93 7.91 23.87
N ILE A 23 -5.95 7.85 23.02
CA ILE A 23 -6.37 8.95 22.12
C ILE A 23 -7.04 10.04 22.98
N LYS A 24 -6.54 11.26 22.93
CA LYS A 24 -7.08 12.41 23.69
C LYS A 24 -7.84 13.40 22.85
N ASP A 25 -7.47 13.51 21.56
CA ASP A 25 -8.22 14.33 20.62
C ASP A 25 -8.01 13.86 19.17
N VAL A 26 -8.92 14.22 18.32
CA VAL A 26 -8.81 14.08 16.86
C VAL A 26 -9.32 15.32 16.16
N TRP A 27 -8.64 15.70 15.09
CA TRP A 27 -8.96 16.87 14.29
C TRP A 27 -8.89 16.56 12.80
N THR A 28 -9.73 17.24 12.00
CA THR A 28 -9.65 17.23 10.54
C THR A 28 -10.18 18.54 9.95
N ASP A 29 -9.57 18.99 8.84
CA ASP A 29 -10.08 20.06 7.98
C ASP A 29 -10.75 19.50 6.72
N LEU A 30 -10.78 18.19 6.56
CA LEU A 30 -11.40 17.56 5.40
C LEU A 30 -12.92 17.73 5.45
N ALA A 31 -13.49 18.22 4.34
CA ALA A 31 -14.92 18.32 4.16
C ALA A 31 -15.30 17.90 2.74
N THR A 32 -16.17 16.91 2.61
CA THR A 32 -16.64 16.44 1.30
C THR A 32 -18.14 16.14 1.32
N LYS A 33 -18.81 16.41 0.20
CA LYS A 33 -20.19 16.00 -0.08
C LYS A 33 -20.26 14.68 -0.88
N ASP A 34 -19.11 14.05 -1.21
CA ASP A 34 -19.08 12.82 -1.98
C ASP A 34 -19.72 11.66 -1.21
N LYS A 35 -20.83 11.15 -1.72
CA LYS A 35 -21.59 10.03 -1.12
C LYS A 35 -20.75 8.76 -0.95
N ARG A 36 -19.67 8.58 -1.72
CA ARG A 36 -18.73 7.45 -1.58
C ARG A 36 -17.90 7.54 -0.30
N GLN A 37 -17.79 8.72 0.30
CA GLN A 37 -17.06 8.98 1.54
C GLN A 37 -17.99 9.19 2.76
N ARG A 38 -19.27 8.80 2.68
CA ARG A 38 -20.24 9.00 3.76
C ARG A 38 -19.81 8.41 5.12
N GLU A 39 -18.99 7.36 5.10
CA GLU A 39 -18.44 6.67 6.28
C GLU A 39 -16.94 6.95 6.46
N ALA A 40 -16.49 8.15 6.12
CA ALA A 40 -15.08 8.58 6.29
C ALA A 40 -15.04 9.93 6.99
N ILE A 41 -13.92 10.21 7.66
CA ILE A 41 -13.71 11.46 8.43
C ILE A 41 -13.90 12.73 7.61
N ALA A 42 -13.75 12.64 6.28
CA ALA A 42 -14.01 13.76 5.37
C ALA A 42 -15.50 14.12 5.24
N ASN A 43 -16.43 13.32 5.78
CA ASN A 43 -17.85 13.66 5.84
C ASN A 43 -18.13 14.44 7.12
N PRO A 44 -18.59 15.72 7.04
CA PRO A 44 -18.85 16.55 8.22
C PRO A 44 -19.90 15.97 9.18
N LYS A 45 -20.84 15.16 8.69
CA LYS A 45 -21.85 14.50 9.53
C LYS A 45 -21.30 13.26 10.23
N TYR A 46 -20.30 12.60 9.64
CA TYR A 46 -19.70 11.40 10.21
C TYR A 46 -18.59 11.71 11.21
N PHE A 47 -17.81 12.77 10.99
CA PHE A 47 -16.65 13.08 11.84
C PHE A 47 -16.99 13.25 13.33
N PRO A 48 -18.07 13.94 13.75
CA PRO A 48 -18.45 14.02 15.17
C PRO A 48 -18.72 12.64 15.79
N VAL A 49 -19.35 11.73 15.06
CA VAL A 49 -19.59 10.34 15.50
C VAL A 49 -18.27 9.60 15.64
N PHE A 50 -17.40 9.69 14.63
CA PHE A 50 -16.04 9.13 14.66
C PHE A 50 -15.28 9.63 15.90
N LYS A 51 -15.25 10.95 16.12
CA LYS A 51 -14.56 11.59 17.25
C LYS A 51 -15.06 11.03 18.58
N LYS A 52 -16.37 11.00 18.81
CA LYS A 52 -16.98 10.46 20.04
C LYS A 52 -16.55 9.01 20.32
N GLU A 53 -16.52 8.18 19.27
CA GLU A 53 -16.20 6.75 19.38
C GLU A 53 -14.72 6.46 19.66
N VAL A 54 -13.80 7.37 19.25
CA VAL A 54 -12.36 7.13 19.42
C VAL A 54 -11.74 7.83 20.63
N LEU A 55 -12.39 8.86 21.19
CA LEU A 55 -11.90 9.57 22.37
C LEU A 55 -11.75 8.62 23.55
N ASP A 56 -10.66 8.80 24.30
CA ASP A 56 -10.25 8.02 25.48
C ASP A 56 -10.08 6.52 25.23
N LYS A 57 -9.99 6.11 23.95
CA LYS A 57 -9.69 4.72 23.61
C LYS A 57 -8.18 4.50 23.57
N LYS A 58 -7.75 3.36 24.14
CA LYS A 58 -6.37 2.89 24.12
C LYS A 58 -6.08 2.17 22.82
N VAL A 59 -4.95 2.45 22.18
CA VAL A 59 -4.45 1.69 21.03
C VAL A 59 -3.95 0.33 21.50
N LEU A 60 -4.54 -0.74 20.99
CA LEU A 60 -4.24 -2.12 21.38
C LEU A 60 -3.23 -2.79 20.46
N SER A 61 -3.38 -2.61 19.15
CA SER A 61 -2.45 -3.14 18.14
C SER A 61 -2.54 -2.33 16.85
N VAL A 62 -1.52 -2.47 16.00
CA VAL A 62 -1.52 -1.93 14.64
C VAL A 62 -1.16 -3.03 13.66
N GLU A 63 -2.01 -3.25 12.68
CA GLU A 63 -1.90 -4.32 11.70
C GLU A 63 -1.97 -3.77 10.28
N ARG A 64 -1.48 -4.54 9.32
CA ARG A 64 -1.63 -4.25 7.90
C ARG A 64 -2.51 -5.30 7.22
N ARG A 65 -3.41 -4.83 6.37
CA ARG A 65 -4.13 -5.70 5.43
C ARG A 65 -4.04 -5.08 4.02
N ALA A 66 -3.31 -5.73 3.11
CA ALA A 66 -3.01 -5.17 1.77
C ALA A 66 -2.38 -3.76 1.86
N LYS A 67 -3.07 -2.75 1.36
CA LYS A 67 -2.66 -1.34 1.38
C LYS A 67 -3.40 -0.54 2.46
N ASN A 68 -3.99 -1.23 3.45
CA ASN A 68 -4.69 -0.61 4.57
C ASN A 68 -3.89 -0.81 5.86
N ILE A 69 -3.91 0.20 6.73
CA ILE A 69 -3.45 0.14 8.11
C ILE A 69 -4.69 0.00 9.00
N LEU A 70 -4.63 -0.91 9.94
CA LEU A 70 -5.69 -1.19 10.91
C LEU A 70 -5.13 -0.85 12.30
N ILE A 71 -5.64 0.22 12.92
CA ILE A 71 -5.29 0.62 14.27
C ILE A 71 -6.43 0.14 15.17
N ASN A 72 -6.20 -0.97 15.86
CA ASN A 72 -7.18 -1.56 16.76
C ASN A 72 -7.16 -0.81 18.09
N ILE A 73 -8.32 -0.35 18.54
CA ILE A 73 -8.48 0.41 19.80
C ILE A 73 -9.45 -0.29 20.74
N SER A 74 -9.42 0.08 22.01
CA SER A 74 -10.34 -0.45 23.01
C SER A 74 -11.80 -0.16 22.63
N GLY A 75 -12.74 -0.96 23.14
CA GLY A 75 -14.16 -0.85 22.78
C GLY A 75 -14.52 -1.55 21.46
N ASN A 76 -13.70 -2.54 21.03
CA ASN A 76 -13.96 -3.35 19.83
C ASN A 76 -14.05 -2.51 18.54
N LYS A 77 -13.23 -1.47 18.42
CA LYS A 77 -13.17 -0.58 17.27
C LYS A 77 -11.81 -0.63 16.57
N THR A 78 -11.81 -0.42 15.27
CA THR A 78 -10.62 -0.37 14.42
C THR A 78 -10.68 0.88 13.55
N ILE A 79 -9.67 1.75 13.67
CA ILE A 79 -9.47 2.85 12.73
C ILE A 79 -8.76 2.28 11.50
N LEU A 80 -9.46 2.28 10.36
CA LEU A 80 -8.90 1.88 9.09
C LEU A 80 -8.36 3.10 8.37
N VAL A 81 -7.08 3.06 7.97
CA VAL A 81 -6.42 4.10 7.17
C VAL A 81 -6.00 3.52 5.83
N HIS A 82 -6.46 4.13 4.75
CA HIS A 82 -5.98 3.88 3.39
C HIS A 82 -5.32 5.15 2.83
N MET A 83 -4.00 5.13 2.69
CA MET A 83 -3.20 6.29 2.30
C MET A 83 -3.43 6.78 0.85
N LYS A 84 -4.04 5.97 -0.01
CA LYS A 84 -4.33 6.29 -1.43
C LYS A 84 -3.08 6.73 -2.21
N MET A 85 -3.08 7.92 -2.83
CA MET A 85 -2.05 8.33 -3.80
C MET A 85 -0.85 9.02 -3.15
N THR A 86 -1.11 9.99 -2.28
CA THR A 86 -0.11 10.90 -1.71
C THR A 86 -0.12 10.91 -0.18
N GLY A 87 -1.04 10.14 0.43
CA GLY A 87 -1.17 10.08 1.87
C GLY A 87 0.01 9.36 2.54
N HIS A 88 0.42 9.86 3.69
CA HIS A 88 1.36 9.22 4.61
C HIS A 88 1.10 9.64 6.05
N LEU A 89 1.56 8.84 6.98
CA LEU A 89 1.41 9.06 8.42
C LEU A 89 2.77 9.41 9.01
N MET A 90 2.79 10.42 9.90
CA MET A 90 3.99 10.87 10.62
C MET A 90 3.67 11.00 12.10
N TYR A 91 4.61 10.63 12.96
CA TYR A 91 4.46 10.69 14.42
C TYR A 91 5.55 11.56 15.03
N GLY A 92 5.17 12.48 15.93
CA GLY A 92 6.07 13.44 16.56
C GLY A 92 5.64 14.90 16.40
N ASP A 93 6.58 15.86 16.38
CA ASP A 93 6.28 17.27 16.15
C ASP A 93 6.66 17.69 14.72
N TYR A 94 5.68 18.00 13.91
CA TYR A 94 5.83 18.48 12.53
C TYR A 94 5.31 19.91 12.33
N LYS A 95 5.18 20.72 13.39
CA LYS A 95 4.62 22.08 13.31
C LYS A 95 5.41 22.99 12.37
N LYS A 96 6.73 22.84 12.30
CA LYS A 96 7.64 23.65 11.47
C LYS A 96 7.98 22.99 10.13
N ASP A 97 7.53 21.77 9.85
CA ASP A 97 7.83 21.07 8.60
C ASP A 97 7.02 21.68 7.44
N PRO A 98 7.61 21.91 6.25
CA PRO A 98 6.91 22.39 5.06
C PRO A 98 5.71 21.53 4.63
N ILE A 99 5.69 20.25 5.02
CA ILE A 99 4.59 19.31 4.78
C ILE A 99 3.33 19.66 5.58
N ASN A 100 3.44 20.51 6.60
CA ASN A 100 2.34 20.90 7.48
C ASN A 100 1.11 21.41 6.71
N ARG A 101 1.30 22.10 5.59
CA ARG A 101 0.21 22.56 4.71
C ARG A 101 -0.65 21.46 4.12
N PHE A 102 -0.19 20.20 4.17
CA PHE A 102 -0.90 19.03 3.67
C PHE A 102 -1.42 18.11 4.79
N ILE A 103 -1.27 18.50 6.05
CA ILE A 103 -1.83 17.77 7.19
C ILE A 103 -3.32 18.06 7.24
N HIS A 104 -4.13 17.00 7.11
CA HIS A 104 -5.59 17.08 7.03
C HIS A 104 -6.29 16.26 8.11
N PHE A 105 -5.54 15.48 8.89
CA PHE A 105 -6.09 14.78 10.04
C PHE A 105 -4.98 14.57 11.08
N THR A 106 -5.35 14.69 12.35
CA THR A 106 -4.45 14.42 13.48
C THR A 106 -5.13 13.57 14.54
N ILE A 107 -4.33 12.74 15.21
CA ILE A 107 -4.68 12.08 16.48
C ILE A 107 -3.70 12.57 17.53
N SER A 108 -4.19 13.15 18.62
CA SER A 108 -3.39 13.53 19.80
C SER A 108 -3.47 12.44 20.85
N PHE A 109 -2.35 12.11 21.46
CA PHE A 109 -2.25 11.05 22.48
C PHE A 109 -1.99 11.63 23.87
N ASN A 110 -2.09 10.78 24.88
CA ASN A 110 -1.88 11.11 26.30
C ASN A 110 -0.42 11.42 26.67
N ASN A 111 0.53 11.20 25.78
CA ASN A 111 1.93 11.57 25.92
C ASN A 111 2.28 12.90 25.20
N GLU A 112 1.25 13.69 24.85
CA GLU A 112 1.34 14.96 24.11
C GLU A 112 1.78 14.87 22.64
N ASP A 113 2.28 13.73 22.19
CA ASP A 113 2.62 13.49 20.81
C ASP A 113 1.39 13.37 19.90
N LYS A 114 1.62 13.59 18.61
CA LYS A 114 0.57 13.52 17.59
C LYS A 114 0.93 12.59 16.44
N LEU A 115 -0.08 11.90 15.94
CA LEU A 115 -0.04 11.22 14.66
C LEU A 115 -0.71 12.10 13.61
N TYR A 116 0.04 12.49 12.59
CA TYR A 116 -0.43 13.34 11.51
C TYR A 116 -0.69 12.51 10.26
N PHE A 117 -1.78 12.80 9.57
CA PHE A 117 -2.02 12.31 8.22
C PHE A 117 -1.90 13.46 7.22
N SER A 118 -0.85 13.40 6.41
CA SER A 118 -0.57 14.35 5.34
C SER A 118 -0.99 13.76 4.00
N ASP A 119 -1.73 14.52 3.18
CA ASP A 119 -2.19 14.07 1.86
C ASP A 119 -2.46 15.23 0.92
N ALA A 120 -1.49 15.57 0.07
CA ALA A 120 -1.58 16.69 -0.88
C ALA A 120 -2.79 16.61 -1.83
N ARG A 121 -3.33 15.41 -2.10
CA ARG A 121 -4.47 15.21 -3.01
C ARG A 121 -5.81 15.00 -2.30
N LYS A 122 -5.82 14.89 -0.99
CA LYS A 122 -7.04 14.65 -0.16
C LYS A 122 -7.85 13.41 -0.56
N PHE A 123 -7.18 12.37 -1.09
CA PHE A 123 -7.83 11.13 -1.51
C PHE A 123 -7.78 10.04 -0.43
N GLY A 124 -6.96 10.23 0.58
CA GLY A 124 -6.83 9.33 1.70
C GLY A 124 -8.17 9.06 2.37
N LYS A 125 -8.31 7.88 2.93
CA LYS A 125 -9.56 7.48 3.59
C LYS A 125 -9.25 6.98 4.99
N ILE A 126 -9.92 7.57 5.97
CA ILE A 126 -9.91 7.14 7.36
C ILE A 126 -11.36 6.88 7.77
N THR A 127 -11.62 5.71 8.33
CA THR A 127 -12.96 5.30 8.77
C THR A 127 -12.87 4.41 10.01
N LEU A 128 -13.94 4.28 10.75
CA LEU A 128 -14.05 3.42 11.92
C LEU A 128 -14.83 2.16 11.54
N LEU A 129 -14.32 1.02 11.97
CA LEU A 129 -14.95 -0.30 11.79
C LEU A 129 -15.16 -0.94 13.15
N ASP A 130 -16.10 -1.87 13.25
CA ASP A 130 -16.15 -2.83 14.32
C ASP A 130 -15.05 -3.88 14.11
N THR A 131 -14.22 -4.13 15.12
CA THR A 131 -13.04 -4.99 14.99
C THR A 131 -13.42 -6.43 14.63
N LYS A 132 -14.50 -6.95 15.20
CA LYS A 132 -14.93 -8.34 14.98
C LYS A 132 -15.39 -8.59 13.54
N THR A 133 -16.01 -7.59 12.91
CA THR A 133 -16.56 -7.69 11.55
C THR A 133 -15.75 -6.91 10.51
N ALA A 134 -14.61 -6.35 10.88
CA ALA A 134 -13.80 -5.51 10.00
C ALA A 134 -13.47 -6.18 8.67
N HIS A 135 -13.13 -7.47 8.69
CA HIS A 135 -12.77 -8.24 7.49
C HIS A 135 -13.97 -8.55 6.57
N ASP A 136 -15.20 -8.48 7.08
CA ASP A 136 -16.42 -8.72 6.30
C ASP A 136 -16.96 -7.44 5.64
N THR A 137 -16.35 -6.30 5.98
CA THR A 137 -16.75 -5.01 5.41
C THR A 137 -16.34 -4.88 3.94
N LYS A 138 -17.05 -4.04 3.18
CA LYS A 138 -16.71 -3.67 1.79
C LYS A 138 -15.27 -3.17 1.61
N HIS A 139 -14.57 -2.81 2.68
CA HIS A 139 -13.19 -2.34 2.64
C HIS A 139 -12.18 -3.48 2.58
N LEU A 140 -12.49 -4.64 3.16
CA LEU A 140 -11.53 -5.72 3.36
C LEU A 140 -12.00 -7.09 2.82
N ASN A 141 -13.30 -7.32 2.64
CA ASN A 141 -13.87 -8.64 2.29
C ASN A 141 -13.40 -9.19 0.94
N ASN A 142 -13.14 -8.33 -0.02
CA ASN A 142 -12.77 -8.75 -1.38
C ASN A 142 -11.25 -8.66 -1.65
N ILE A 143 -10.43 -8.66 -0.59
CA ILE A 143 -8.98 -8.62 -0.73
C ILE A 143 -8.41 -10.04 -0.76
N GLY A 144 -7.59 -10.31 -1.77
CA GLY A 144 -6.85 -11.57 -1.94
C GLY A 144 -5.84 -11.83 -0.82
N PRO A 145 -5.13 -12.98 -0.86
CA PRO A 145 -4.17 -13.36 0.17
C PRO A 145 -2.96 -12.42 0.22
N GLU A 146 -2.39 -12.32 1.40
CA GLU A 146 -1.14 -11.60 1.65
C GLU A 146 0.06 -12.36 1.05
N PRO A 147 0.82 -11.76 0.14
CA PRO A 147 1.88 -12.47 -0.58
C PRO A 147 3.05 -12.92 0.30
N LEU A 148 3.28 -12.26 1.43
CA LEU A 148 4.39 -12.56 2.34
C LEU A 148 4.03 -13.49 3.50
N GLU A 149 2.76 -13.80 3.71
CA GLU A 149 2.34 -14.75 4.75
C GLU A 149 2.83 -16.18 4.45
N LYS A 150 3.25 -16.89 5.51
CA LYS A 150 3.73 -18.28 5.42
C LYS A 150 2.67 -19.24 4.85
N LYS A 151 1.38 -18.96 5.12
CA LYS A 151 0.25 -19.75 4.60
C LYS A 151 0.01 -19.57 3.10
N PHE A 152 0.49 -18.49 2.47
CA PHE A 152 0.35 -18.27 1.03
C PHE A 152 1.39 -19.08 0.26
N LYS A 153 0.98 -20.25 -0.24
CA LYS A 153 1.84 -21.19 -0.95
C LYS A 153 1.66 -21.08 -2.47
N LEU A 154 2.63 -21.61 -3.22
CA LEU A 154 2.61 -21.66 -4.69
C LEU A 154 1.31 -22.25 -5.25
N LYS A 155 0.78 -23.33 -4.66
CA LYS A 155 -0.48 -23.94 -5.10
C LYS A 155 -1.64 -22.94 -5.11
N SER A 156 -1.78 -22.16 -4.05
CA SER A 156 -2.83 -21.12 -3.96
C SER A 156 -2.61 -20.00 -4.98
N PHE A 157 -1.35 -19.59 -5.21
CA PHE A 157 -0.99 -18.62 -6.23
C PHE A 157 -1.42 -19.10 -7.62
N LEU A 158 -1.02 -20.32 -8.02
CA LEU A 158 -1.35 -20.89 -9.32
C LEU A 158 -2.86 -21.00 -9.54
N GLN A 159 -3.61 -21.46 -8.53
CA GLN A 159 -5.08 -21.56 -8.60
C GLN A 159 -5.74 -20.20 -8.86
N ARG A 160 -5.28 -19.13 -8.19
CA ARG A 160 -5.82 -17.78 -8.35
C ARG A 160 -5.50 -17.19 -9.71
N PHE A 161 -4.27 -17.35 -10.19
CA PHE A 161 -3.86 -16.86 -11.50
C PHE A 161 -4.57 -17.61 -12.62
N ASN A 162 -4.77 -18.91 -12.50
CA ASN A 162 -5.54 -19.71 -13.47
C ASN A 162 -7.00 -19.26 -13.63
N ARG A 163 -7.59 -18.58 -12.65
CA ARG A 163 -8.92 -17.95 -12.79
C ARG A 163 -8.89 -16.67 -13.62
N CYS A 164 -7.71 -16.12 -13.90
CA CYS A 164 -7.51 -14.87 -14.62
C CYS A 164 -6.92 -15.08 -16.01
N LYS A 165 -7.13 -16.22 -16.66
CA LYS A 165 -6.50 -16.64 -17.94
C LYS A 165 -6.56 -15.61 -19.04
N SER A 166 -7.67 -14.88 -19.20
CA SER A 166 -7.86 -13.85 -20.23
C SER A 166 -7.19 -12.52 -19.92
N LYS A 167 -6.83 -12.25 -18.65
CA LYS A 167 -6.21 -10.99 -18.22
C LYS A 167 -4.71 -10.97 -18.55
N LYS A 168 -4.17 -9.78 -18.81
CA LYS A 168 -2.72 -9.57 -18.87
C LYS A 168 -2.07 -9.77 -17.52
N ILE A 169 -0.85 -10.34 -17.49
CA ILE A 169 -0.15 -10.70 -16.25
C ILE A 169 0.08 -9.49 -15.32
N LYS A 170 0.46 -8.33 -15.87
CA LYS A 170 0.60 -7.11 -15.07
C LYS A 170 -0.72 -6.72 -14.38
N THR A 171 -1.81 -6.73 -15.13
CA THR A 171 -3.14 -6.40 -14.59
C THR A 171 -3.57 -7.38 -13.50
N THR A 172 -3.25 -8.67 -13.69
CA THR A 172 -3.55 -9.73 -12.72
C THR A 172 -2.76 -9.54 -11.41
N LEU A 173 -1.46 -9.20 -11.50
CA LEU A 173 -0.63 -8.88 -10.34
C LEU A 173 -1.13 -7.67 -9.56
N MET A 174 -1.71 -6.68 -10.23
CA MET A 174 -2.22 -5.46 -9.60
C MET A 174 -3.64 -5.61 -9.05
N ASP A 175 -4.34 -6.69 -9.36
CA ASP A 175 -5.70 -6.96 -8.90
C ASP A 175 -5.68 -7.39 -7.43
N GLN A 176 -6.18 -6.49 -6.56
CA GLN A 176 -6.16 -6.72 -5.11
C GLN A 176 -7.01 -7.92 -4.66
N SER A 177 -7.95 -8.37 -5.49
CA SER A 177 -8.75 -9.58 -5.20
C SER A 177 -7.98 -10.87 -5.51
N VAL A 178 -6.99 -10.82 -6.39
CA VAL A 178 -6.13 -11.96 -6.75
C VAL A 178 -4.98 -12.11 -5.77
N ILE A 179 -4.26 -11.03 -5.52
CA ILE A 179 -3.13 -10.95 -4.59
C ILE A 179 -3.07 -9.56 -3.96
N ALA A 180 -2.88 -9.51 -2.64
CA ALA A 180 -2.91 -8.27 -1.89
C ALA A 180 -1.65 -7.42 -2.08
N GLY A 181 -1.82 -6.10 -2.08
CA GLY A 181 -0.76 -5.14 -1.82
C GLY A 181 0.11 -4.72 -3.01
N ILE A 182 0.13 -5.46 -4.11
CA ILE A 182 0.92 -5.12 -5.30
C ILE A 182 0.24 -3.98 -6.08
N GLY A 183 1.04 -3.05 -6.58
CA GLY A 183 0.57 -1.97 -7.45
C GLY A 183 1.47 -1.80 -8.68
N ASN A 184 1.61 -0.57 -9.15
CA ASN A 184 2.28 -0.30 -10.42
C ASN A 184 3.79 -0.44 -10.35
N ILE A 185 4.40 -0.06 -9.22
CA ILE A 185 5.85 -0.11 -9.03
C ILE A 185 6.29 -1.57 -8.93
N TYR A 186 5.77 -2.25 -7.92
CA TYR A 186 6.22 -3.62 -7.63
C TYR A 186 5.81 -4.62 -8.70
N SER A 187 4.72 -4.39 -9.47
CA SER A 187 4.38 -5.28 -10.60
C SER A 187 5.42 -5.20 -11.73
N ASP A 188 5.97 -4.02 -12.04
CA ASP A 188 7.02 -3.88 -13.04
C ASP A 188 8.31 -4.57 -12.59
N GLU A 189 8.73 -4.36 -11.34
CA GLU A 189 9.92 -4.96 -10.75
C GLU A 189 9.84 -6.49 -10.66
N ILE A 190 8.67 -7.02 -10.25
CA ILE A 190 8.40 -8.46 -10.19
C ILE A 190 8.52 -9.09 -11.59
N LEU A 191 7.89 -8.49 -12.59
CA LEU A 191 7.89 -9.02 -13.95
C LEU A 191 9.29 -8.91 -14.61
N TRP A 192 10.02 -7.83 -14.32
CA TRP A 192 11.41 -7.70 -14.77
C TRP A 192 12.27 -8.82 -14.19
N ARG A 193 12.17 -9.08 -12.88
CA ARG A 193 12.93 -10.13 -12.19
C ARG A 193 12.56 -11.51 -12.70
N ALA A 194 11.27 -11.77 -12.95
CA ALA A 194 10.77 -13.03 -13.48
C ALA A 194 11.05 -13.22 -14.99
N SER A 195 11.57 -12.19 -15.68
CA SER A 195 11.80 -12.19 -17.14
C SER A 195 10.53 -12.43 -17.97
N VAL A 196 9.38 -11.93 -17.51
CA VAL A 196 8.08 -12.09 -18.16
C VAL A 196 7.57 -10.75 -18.69
N ASN A 197 7.15 -10.73 -19.95
CA ASN A 197 6.58 -9.54 -20.57
C ASN A 197 5.22 -9.18 -19.94
N PRO A 198 5.02 -7.90 -19.51
CA PRO A 198 3.81 -7.46 -18.81
C PRO A 198 2.52 -7.55 -19.64
N GLU A 199 2.62 -7.64 -20.96
CA GLU A 199 1.47 -7.72 -21.87
C GLU A 199 0.92 -9.13 -22.07
N ARG A 200 1.70 -10.14 -21.72
CA ARG A 200 1.27 -11.53 -21.91
C ARG A 200 0.02 -11.84 -21.11
N LYS A 201 -0.90 -12.57 -21.72
CA LYS A 201 -2.06 -13.13 -21.01
C LYS A 201 -1.60 -14.24 -20.09
N VAL A 202 -2.28 -14.40 -18.94
CA VAL A 202 -1.99 -15.47 -18.00
C VAL A 202 -2.11 -16.86 -18.67
N SER A 203 -3.05 -17.03 -19.61
CA SER A 203 -3.21 -18.28 -20.39
C SER A 203 -2.01 -18.68 -21.23
N GLY A 204 -1.18 -17.70 -21.63
CA GLY A 204 0.03 -17.94 -22.41
C GLY A 204 1.28 -18.18 -21.58
N LEU A 205 1.17 -18.21 -20.25
CA LEU A 205 2.30 -18.45 -19.35
C LEU A 205 2.40 -19.93 -19.00
N LYS A 206 3.62 -20.44 -19.08
CA LYS A 206 3.96 -21.80 -18.62
C LYS A 206 4.01 -21.82 -17.08
N GLU A 207 3.76 -22.96 -16.48
CA GLU A 207 3.82 -23.10 -15.01
C GLU A 207 5.19 -22.68 -14.44
N LYS A 208 6.28 -22.96 -15.15
CA LYS A 208 7.64 -22.52 -14.79
C LYS A 208 7.72 -20.99 -14.64
N GLU A 209 7.11 -20.24 -15.55
CA GLU A 209 7.10 -18.78 -15.50
C GLU A 209 6.26 -18.26 -14.32
N LEU A 210 5.11 -18.88 -14.05
CA LEU A 210 4.30 -18.56 -12.87
C LEU A 210 5.04 -18.86 -11.55
N LYS A 211 5.85 -19.92 -11.49
CA LYS A 211 6.74 -20.21 -10.36
C LYS A 211 7.79 -19.12 -10.17
N LEU A 212 8.39 -18.63 -11.26
CA LEU A 212 9.34 -17.50 -11.22
C LEU A 212 8.65 -16.21 -10.74
N ILE A 213 7.46 -15.90 -11.23
CA ILE A 213 6.68 -14.73 -10.76
C ILE A 213 6.36 -14.85 -9.27
N PHE A 214 5.97 -16.03 -8.77
CA PHE A 214 5.72 -16.25 -7.35
C PHE A 214 6.97 -15.99 -6.48
N ALA A 215 8.11 -16.52 -6.88
CA ALA A 215 9.39 -16.30 -6.20
C ALA A 215 9.79 -14.81 -6.23
N ALA A 216 9.74 -14.20 -7.44
CA ALA A 216 10.04 -12.79 -7.64
C ALA A 216 9.12 -11.88 -6.82
N THR A 217 7.82 -12.23 -6.68
CA THR A 217 6.87 -11.48 -5.84
C THR A 217 7.36 -11.38 -4.40
N LYS A 218 7.73 -12.51 -3.81
CA LYS A 218 8.19 -12.54 -2.41
C LYS A 218 9.48 -11.76 -2.22
N GLU A 219 10.43 -11.99 -3.12
CA GLU A 219 11.76 -11.34 -3.06
C GLU A 219 11.65 -9.82 -3.22
N THR A 220 10.94 -9.36 -4.25
CA THR A 220 10.81 -7.92 -4.55
C THR A 220 10.09 -7.18 -3.43
N LEU A 221 9.01 -7.75 -2.88
CA LEU A 221 8.27 -7.12 -1.78
C LEU A 221 9.08 -7.09 -0.47
N LYS A 222 9.83 -8.15 -0.16
CA LYS A 222 10.74 -8.16 1.00
C LYS A 222 11.81 -7.08 0.86
N LYS A 223 12.45 -7.00 -0.31
CA LYS A 223 13.43 -5.96 -0.62
C LYS A 223 12.83 -4.56 -0.50
N GLY A 224 11.59 -4.36 -1.00
CA GLY A 224 10.88 -3.09 -0.83
C GLY A 224 10.70 -2.70 0.64
N ILE A 225 10.34 -3.65 1.52
CA ILE A 225 10.22 -3.41 2.97
C ILE A 225 11.59 -3.12 3.60
N GLU A 226 12.62 -3.88 3.24
CA GLU A 226 14.00 -3.70 3.74
C GLU A 226 14.53 -2.30 3.45
N PHE A 227 14.26 -1.75 2.27
CA PHE A 227 14.63 -0.38 1.90
C PHE A 227 13.64 0.69 2.38
N GLY A 228 12.69 0.35 3.23
CA GLY A 228 11.73 1.30 3.80
C GLY A 228 10.68 1.82 2.81
N GLY A 229 10.45 1.12 1.69
CA GLY A 229 9.51 1.50 0.64
C GLY A 229 10.10 2.41 -0.43
N ASP A 230 9.24 2.81 -1.36
CA ASP A 230 9.52 3.70 -2.50
C ASP A 230 9.05 5.12 -2.22
N SER A 231 9.95 6.09 -2.33
CA SER A 231 9.67 7.52 -2.14
C SER A 231 9.95 8.35 -3.40
N MET A 232 9.66 7.79 -4.57
CA MET A 232 9.71 8.54 -5.84
C MET A 232 8.75 9.74 -5.90
N SER A 233 7.77 9.81 -4.97
CA SER A 233 6.86 10.93 -4.82
C SER A 233 6.80 11.37 -3.35
N ASP A 234 5.62 11.42 -2.79
CA ASP A 234 5.37 12.09 -1.51
C ASP A 234 5.51 11.17 -0.29
N TYR A 235 5.66 9.85 -0.48
CA TYR A 235 5.71 8.93 0.64
C TYR A 235 6.88 9.23 1.59
N ARG A 236 6.55 9.30 2.87
CA ARG A 236 7.47 9.36 4.01
C ARG A 236 7.05 8.31 5.04
N ASN A 237 8.02 7.78 5.78
CA ASN A 237 7.74 6.92 6.93
C ASN A 237 7.25 7.76 8.11
N ILE A 238 6.96 7.12 9.25
CA ILE A 238 6.41 7.80 10.44
C ILE A 238 7.36 8.84 11.06
N HIS A 239 8.64 8.82 10.71
CA HIS A 239 9.65 9.80 11.14
C HIS A 239 9.90 10.87 10.07
N GLY A 240 9.06 10.98 9.06
CA GLY A 240 9.21 11.95 7.97
C GLY A 240 10.32 11.62 6.97
N LEU A 241 10.98 10.47 7.08
CA LEU A 241 12.09 10.09 6.23
C LEU A 241 11.64 9.34 4.97
N PRO A 242 12.29 9.58 3.82
CA PRO A 242 12.00 8.82 2.59
C PRO A 242 12.52 7.39 2.69
N GLY A 243 11.83 6.46 2.00
CA GLY A 243 12.37 5.15 1.70
C GLY A 243 13.50 5.22 0.67
N LYS A 244 14.13 4.08 0.37
CA LYS A 244 15.29 3.99 -0.53
C LYS A 244 15.09 3.02 -1.70
N PHE A 245 13.91 2.37 -1.83
CA PHE A 245 13.68 1.37 -2.86
C PHE A 245 13.79 1.94 -4.29
N GLN A 246 13.48 3.24 -4.50
CA GLN A 246 13.65 3.92 -5.79
C GLN A 246 15.09 3.89 -6.32
N LEU A 247 16.07 3.76 -5.47
CA LEU A 247 17.49 3.63 -5.87
C LEU A 247 17.82 2.23 -6.41
N HIS A 248 16.91 1.28 -6.24
CA HIS A 248 17.04 -0.13 -6.60
C HIS A 248 16.07 -0.59 -7.69
N HIS A 249 15.41 0.37 -8.38
CA HIS A 249 14.57 0.03 -9.51
C HIS A 249 15.37 -0.59 -10.66
N GLU A 250 14.81 -1.65 -11.21
CA GLU A 250 15.38 -2.33 -12.38
C GLU A 250 14.61 -2.01 -13.67
N ALA A 251 13.32 -1.72 -13.56
CA ALA A 251 12.46 -1.36 -14.69
C ALA A 251 11.67 -0.06 -14.47
N TYR A 252 11.03 0.08 -13.29
CA TYR A 252 10.10 1.17 -13.04
C TYR A 252 10.78 2.54 -13.18
N ARG A 253 10.17 3.43 -14.02
CA ARG A 253 10.66 4.78 -14.35
C ARG A 253 12.06 4.86 -15.00
N ARG A 254 12.59 3.76 -15.48
CA ARG A 254 13.91 3.71 -16.16
C ARG A 254 13.81 3.69 -17.69
N THR A 255 12.74 4.25 -18.24
CA THR A 255 12.54 4.32 -19.72
C THR A 255 13.74 4.95 -20.41
N GLY A 256 14.26 4.29 -21.45
CA GLY A 256 15.44 4.72 -22.22
C GLY A 256 16.78 4.24 -21.63
N GLU A 257 16.81 3.76 -20.41
CA GLU A 257 18.04 3.25 -19.79
C GLU A 257 18.33 1.79 -20.20
N LYS A 258 19.61 1.43 -20.18
CA LYS A 258 20.06 0.06 -20.42
C LYS A 258 19.49 -0.90 -19.37
N CYS A 259 19.04 -2.06 -19.81
CA CYS A 259 18.60 -3.13 -18.92
C CYS A 259 19.78 -3.64 -18.09
N ARG A 260 19.55 -3.77 -16.76
CA ARG A 260 20.59 -4.25 -15.82
C ARG A 260 20.64 -5.77 -15.68
N LYS A 261 19.81 -6.50 -16.44
CA LYS A 261 19.87 -7.98 -16.43
C LYS A 261 21.20 -8.43 -17.02
N LYS A 262 21.93 -9.27 -16.28
CA LYS A 262 23.24 -9.80 -16.73
C LYS A 262 23.14 -10.39 -18.15
N GLY A 263 23.99 -9.93 -19.06
CA GLY A 263 24.02 -10.36 -20.45
C GLY A 263 22.94 -9.75 -21.35
N CYS A 264 22.03 -8.94 -20.85
CA CYS A 264 20.99 -8.31 -21.65
C CYS A 264 21.48 -7.00 -22.29
N LYS A 265 21.36 -6.89 -23.62
CA LYS A 265 21.67 -5.65 -24.39
C LYS A 265 20.44 -4.75 -24.61
N GLY A 266 19.31 -5.06 -23.99
CA GLY A 266 18.05 -4.35 -24.17
C GLY A 266 17.99 -3.01 -23.45
N ILE A 267 16.96 -2.23 -23.80
CA ILE A 267 16.63 -0.94 -23.17
C ILE A 267 15.24 -1.06 -22.53
N ILE A 268 15.04 -0.39 -21.41
CA ILE A 268 13.73 -0.33 -20.76
C ILE A 268 12.78 0.52 -21.61
N LYS A 269 11.65 -0.08 -21.98
CA LYS A 269 10.56 0.58 -22.72
C LYS A 269 9.41 0.89 -21.77
N ARG A 270 8.60 1.87 -22.17
CA ARG A 270 7.33 2.20 -21.50
C ARG A 270 6.15 1.96 -22.44
N LYS A 271 5.11 1.30 -21.93
CA LYS A 271 3.83 1.11 -22.63
C LYS A 271 2.67 1.32 -21.67
N VAL A 272 1.50 1.68 -22.20
CA VAL A 272 0.27 1.73 -21.39
C VAL A 272 -0.46 0.40 -21.50
N ILE A 273 -0.73 -0.23 -20.35
CA ILE A 273 -1.46 -1.51 -20.26
C ILE A 273 -2.67 -1.29 -19.34
N ASN A 274 -3.86 -1.39 -19.91
CA ASN A 274 -5.14 -1.19 -19.18
C ASN A 274 -5.13 0.08 -18.31
N GLY A 275 -4.74 1.22 -18.92
CA GLY A 275 -4.70 2.54 -18.26
C GLY A 275 -3.54 2.74 -17.27
N ARG A 276 -2.58 1.81 -17.18
CA ARG A 276 -1.40 1.93 -16.31
C ARG A 276 -0.11 1.85 -17.12
N SER A 277 0.87 2.69 -16.80
CA SER A 277 2.20 2.56 -17.39
C SER A 277 2.85 1.26 -16.94
N ALA A 278 3.48 0.57 -17.86
CA ALA A 278 4.35 -0.58 -17.61
C ALA A 278 5.75 -0.24 -18.15
N HIS A 279 6.76 -0.54 -17.34
CA HIS A 279 8.16 -0.37 -17.72
C HIS A 279 8.80 -1.76 -17.77
N PHE A 280 9.42 -2.10 -18.90
CA PHE A 280 9.95 -3.43 -19.12
C PHE A 280 11.03 -3.46 -20.21
N CYS A 281 11.88 -4.46 -20.17
CA CYS A 281 12.84 -4.73 -21.23
C CYS A 281 12.29 -5.76 -22.22
N SER A 282 12.08 -5.39 -23.47
CA SER A 282 11.53 -6.28 -24.50
C SER A 282 12.52 -7.34 -25.00
N VAL A 283 13.78 -7.33 -24.54
CA VAL A 283 14.81 -8.29 -24.95
C VAL A 283 14.81 -9.51 -24.03
N HIS A 284 14.81 -9.32 -22.70
CA HIS A 284 14.83 -10.48 -21.78
C HIS A 284 13.45 -10.81 -21.16
N GLN A 285 12.49 -9.91 -21.26
CA GLN A 285 11.11 -10.18 -20.83
C GLN A 285 10.29 -10.64 -22.05
N ILE A 286 10.21 -11.93 -22.24
CA ILE A 286 9.51 -12.59 -23.34
C ILE A 286 8.17 -13.18 -22.91
#